data_e696e1c32dd79661b1182fda29919aac
#
_entry.id   e696e1c32dd79661b1182fda29919aac
#
_cell.length_a   1.000
_cell.length_b   1.000
_cell.length_c   1.000
_cell.angle_alpha   90.00
_cell.angle_beta   90.00
_cell.angle_gamma   90.00
#
_symmetry.space_group_name_H-M   'P 1'
#
loop_
_entity.id
_entity.type
_entity.pdbx_description
1 polymer ?
#
loop_
_entity_poly.entity_id
_entity_poly.type
_entity_poly.pdbx_seq_one_letter_code
_entity_poly.pdbx_strand_id
1 'polypeptide(L)'
;MSEPRTAHRLSATLLKLGGELLEDAGAMRTAATGVAALQASGPVAVVHGGGRAIDADLKARGKTPRFVDGLRMTDADTLDTVVSVLAGRINTAFVAALNAAGVKAVGLTGADAAIGLSTIAPPLQTTSGATADLGLVGVPSAGAPSQLLSDLLGLGYVPVVSSVGMTEDGALLNVNADVLAAHLARAIGAARLIIAGKTAGVFDADGRTCGRLDEEAARAMVAAGTARDGMVAKLGACLEAMAGGVEDVRIVDGRAGEYEQAPGTLLRSGSARATAAEH
;
A
#
# COMPACT_ATOMS: atom_id res chain seq x y z
N MET A 1 -6.23 18.23 34.75
CA MET A 1 -4.98 17.98 34.00
C MET A 1 -4.96 16.49 33.69
N SER A 2 -5.34 16.12 32.46
CA SER A 2 -5.32 14.71 32.03
C SER A 2 -3.88 14.37 31.62
N GLU A 3 -3.31 13.34 32.24
CA GLU A 3 -2.01 12.82 31.84
C GLU A 3 -2.02 12.46 30.35
N PRO A 4 -0.92 12.72 29.60
CA PRO A 4 -0.81 12.28 28.22
C PRO A 4 -0.85 10.75 28.23
N ARG A 5 -1.91 10.17 27.63
CA ARG A 5 -1.96 8.72 27.34
C ARG A 5 -0.71 8.38 26.55
N THR A 6 0.22 7.68 27.20
CA THR A 6 1.32 7.01 26.51
C THR A 6 0.71 6.21 25.36
N ALA A 7 0.98 6.63 24.14
CA ALA A 7 0.55 5.91 22.95
C ALA A 7 1.19 4.51 23.01
N HIS A 8 0.44 3.53 23.53
CA HIS A 8 0.77 2.13 23.27
C HIS A 8 0.82 1.99 21.76
N ARG A 9 2.00 1.76 21.20
CA ARG A 9 2.16 1.34 19.81
C ARG A 9 1.26 0.11 19.65
N LEU A 10 0.14 0.28 18.96
CA LEU A 10 -0.66 -0.85 18.53
C LEU A 10 0.27 -1.72 17.67
N SER A 11 0.46 -2.99 18.02
CA SER A 11 1.21 -3.94 17.19
C SER A 11 0.40 -4.23 15.91
N ALA A 12 0.00 -3.18 15.21
CA ALA A 12 -0.86 -3.26 14.05
C ALA A 12 -0.07 -3.69 12.81
N THR A 13 -0.71 -4.48 11.97
CA THR A 13 -0.23 -4.79 10.62
C THR A 13 -0.97 -3.94 9.60
N LEU A 14 -0.25 -3.25 8.73
CA LEU A 14 -0.79 -2.69 7.52
C LEU A 14 -0.55 -3.66 6.37
N LEU A 15 -1.63 -4.16 5.78
CA LEU A 15 -1.63 -5.06 4.63
C LEU A 15 -1.99 -4.27 3.37
N LYS A 16 -1.09 -4.22 2.40
CA LYS A 16 -1.41 -3.72 1.06
C LYS A 16 -1.75 -4.87 0.13
N LEU A 17 -2.90 -4.84 -0.48
CA LEU A 17 -3.35 -5.81 -1.48
C LEU A 17 -3.21 -5.26 -2.90
N GLY A 18 -2.52 -5.97 -3.77
CA GLY A 18 -2.55 -5.72 -5.21
C GLY A 18 -3.97 -5.91 -5.76
N GLY A 19 -4.38 -5.07 -6.71
CA GLY A 19 -5.72 -5.17 -7.31
C GLY A 19 -5.99 -6.53 -7.95
N GLU A 20 -4.94 -7.21 -8.38
CA GLU A 20 -5.00 -8.57 -8.94
C GLU A 20 -5.43 -9.65 -7.94
N LEU A 21 -5.38 -9.38 -6.65
CA LEU A 21 -5.88 -10.25 -5.59
C LEU A 21 -7.37 -10.01 -5.27
N LEU A 22 -7.99 -9.04 -5.95
CA LEU A 22 -9.37 -8.61 -5.76
C LEU A 22 -10.16 -8.56 -7.08
N GLU A 23 -9.74 -9.31 -8.11
CA GLU A 23 -10.33 -9.24 -9.45
C GLU A 23 -11.68 -9.95 -9.55
N ASP A 24 -11.87 -11.01 -8.80
CA ASP A 24 -13.10 -11.81 -8.81
C ASP A 24 -13.51 -12.24 -7.39
N ALA A 25 -14.72 -12.78 -7.28
CA ALA A 25 -15.28 -13.19 -6.01
C ALA A 25 -14.49 -14.34 -5.33
N GLY A 26 -13.81 -15.19 -6.08
CA GLY A 26 -12.94 -16.24 -5.54
C GLY A 26 -11.70 -15.67 -4.90
N ALA A 27 -10.99 -14.81 -5.61
CA ALA A 27 -9.82 -14.10 -5.12
C ALA A 27 -10.16 -13.24 -3.90
N MET A 28 -11.29 -12.51 -3.92
CA MET A 28 -11.75 -11.72 -2.77
C MET A 28 -12.03 -12.59 -1.54
N ARG A 29 -12.65 -13.76 -1.69
CA ARG A 29 -12.87 -14.69 -0.56
C ARG A 29 -11.55 -15.20 0.02
N THR A 30 -10.60 -15.59 -0.83
CA THR A 30 -9.27 -16.01 -0.38
C THR A 30 -8.57 -14.88 0.38
N ALA A 31 -8.59 -13.67 -0.14
CA ALA A 31 -8.02 -12.49 0.52
C ALA A 31 -8.74 -12.20 1.86
N ALA A 32 -10.07 -12.32 1.91
CA ALA A 32 -10.85 -12.09 3.12
C ALA A 32 -10.51 -13.11 4.22
N THR A 33 -10.37 -14.40 3.85
CA THR A 33 -9.93 -15.46 4.78
C THR A 33 -8.53 -15.16 5.33
N GLY A 34 -7.62 -14.71 4.47
CA GLY A 34 -6.27 -14.34 4.88
C GLY A 34 -6.23 -13.13 5.82
N VAL A 35 -7.07 -12.13 5.59
CA VAL A 35 -7.22 -10.98 6.50
C VAL A 35 -7.79 -11.42 7.85
N ALA A 36 -8.79 -12.32 7.85
CA ALA A 36 -9.34 -12.86 9.09
C ALA A 36 -8.27 -13.61 9.91
N ALA A 37 -7.44 -14.43 9.25
CA ALA A 37 -6.32 -15.12 9.90
C ALA A 37 -5.29 -14.12 10.45
N LEU A 38 -4.95 -13.08 9.69
CA LEU A 38 -4.00 -12.04 10.11
C LEU A 38 -4.54 -11.24 11.30
N GLN A 39 -5.85 -10.94 11.32
CA GLN A 39 -6.51 -10.23 12.43
C GLN A 39 -6.49 -11.05 13.73
N ALA A 40 -6.47 -12.38 13.66
CA ALA A 40 -6.32 -13.22 14.86
C ALA A 40 -4.97 -13.02 15.56
N SER A 41 -3.94 -12.56 14.84
CA SER A 41 -2.61 -12.22 15.37
C SER A 41 -2.49 -10.77 15.85
N GLY A 42 -3.46 -9.91 15.57
CA GLY A 42 -3.47 -8.50 16.00
C GLY A 42 -4.28 -7.58 15.10
N PRO A 43 -4.34 -6.27 15.41
CA PRO A 43 -5.07 -5.29 14.62
C PRO A 43 -4.52 -5.21 13.18
N VAL A 44 -5.44 -5.13 12.19
CA VAL A 44 -5.10 -5.06 10.76
C VAL A 44 -5.80 -3.89 10.10
N ALA A 45 -5.05 -3.08 9.34
CA ALA A 45 -5.59 -2.15 8.36
C ALA A 45 -5.22 -2.64 6.96
N VAL A 46 -6.10 -2.43 5.99
CA VAL A 46 -5.88 -2.85 4.59
C VAL A 46 -5.86 -1.63 3.69
N VAL A 47 -4.90 -1.58 2.76
CA VAL A 47 -4.89 -0.66 1.61
C VAL A 47 -4.97 -1.48 0.34
N HIS A 48 -5.78 -1.08 -0.62
CA HIS A 48 -5.84 -1.78 -1.91
C HIS A 48 -5.76 -0.83 -3.11
N GLY A 49 -5.26 -1.37 -4.20
CA GLY A 49 -5.36 -0.79 -5.54
C GLY A 49 -6.36 -1.55 -6.41
N GLY A 50 -6.28 -1.33 -7.74
CA GLY A 50 -7.19 -1.97 -8.70
C GLY A 50 -6.84 -1.61 -10.16
N GLY A 51 -5.55 -1.50 -10.48
CA GLY A 51 -5.08 -0.98 -11.77
C GLY A 51 -5.74 -1.64 -12.99
N ARG A 52 -5.82 -2.98 -13.02
CA ARG A 52 -6.45 -3.70 -14.14
C ARG A 52 -7.96 -3.44 -14.25
N ALA A 53 -8.65 -3.34 -13.12
CA ALA A 53 -10.09 -3.04 -13.12
C ALA A 53 -10.35 -1.61 -13.63
N ILE A 54 -9.48 -0.65 -13.28
CA ILE A 54 -9.51 0.71 -13.83
C ILE A 54 -9.26 0.67 -15.34
N ASP A 55 -8.25 -0.08 -15.81
CA ASP A 55 -7.95 -0.22 -17.24
C ASP A 55 -9.12 -0.80 -18.04
N ALA A 56 -9.76 -1.83 -17.48
CA ALA A 56 -10.91 -2.46 -18.12
C ALA A 56 -12.10 -1.48 -18.21
N ASP A 57 -12.35 -0.70 -17.17
CA ASP A 57 -13.44 0.29 -17.15
C ASP A 57 -13.16 1.45 -18.11
N LEU A 58 -11.93 1.99 -18.14
CA LEU A 58 -11.51 3.00 -19.11
C LEU A 58 -11.71 2.51 -20.55
N LYS A 59 -11.26 1.29 -20.86
CA LYS A 59 -11.43 0.68 -22.17
C LYS A 59 -12.91 0.51 -22.53
N ALA A 60 -13.75 0.08 -21.60
CA ALA A 60 -15.19 -0.03 -21.81
C ALA A 60 -15.87 1.33 -22.10
N ARG A 61 -15.30 2.41 -21.57
CA ARG A 61 -15.70 3.80 -21.86
C ARG A 61 -15.02 4.38 -23.13
N GLY A 62 -14.29 3.58 -23.91
CA GLY A 62 -13.60 4.00 -25.12
C GLY A 62 -12.32 4.81 -24.88
N LYS A 63 -11.75 4.76 -23.66
CA LYS A 63 -10.53 5.48 -23.30
C LYS A 63 -9.33 4.56 -23.26
N THR A 64 -8.18 5.05 -23.68
CA THR A 64 -6.91 4.32 -23.61
C THR A 64 -6.16 4.71 -22.33
N PRO A 65 -5.88 3.76 -21.43
CA PRO A 65 -5.04 4.03 -20.25
C PRO A 65 -3.65 4.50 -20.68
N ARG A 66 -3.14 5.55 -20.04
CA ARG A 66 -1.79 6.10 -20.32
C ARG A 66 -0.92 5.97 -19.07
N PHE A 67 0.34 5.63 -19.27
CA PHE A 67 1.32 5.43 -18.20
C PHE A 67 2.65 6.08 -18.55
N VAL A 68 3.36 6.53 -17.52
CA VAL A 68 4.74 6.97 -17.58
C VAL A 68 5.50 6.28 -16.45
N ASP A 69 6.54 5.52 -16.78
CA ASP A 69 7.35 4.73 -15.84
C ASP A 69 6.49 3.90 -14.84
N GLY A 70 5.41 3.29 -15.36
CA GLY A 70 4.48 2.46 -14.56
C GLY A 70 3.46 3.25 -13.74
N LEU A 71 3.52 4.59 -13.72
CA LEU A 71 2.54 5.45 -13.06
C LEU A 71 1.46 5.89 -14.04
N ARG A 72 0.19 5.84 -13.61
CA ARG A 72 -0.95 6.21 -14.44
C ARG A 72 -1.05 7.73 -14.57
N MET A 73 -1.05 8.22 -15.81
CA MET A 73 -1.49 9.59 -16.08
C MET A 73 -2.99 9.69 -15.79
N THR A 74 -3.39 10.70 -15.02
CA THR A 74 -4.74 10.81 -14.48
C THR A 74 -5.30 12.19 -14.80
N ASP A 75 -6.10 12.28 -15.84
CA ASP A 75 -6.98 13.43 -16.12
C ASP A 75 -8.29 13.32 -15.32
N ALA A 76 -9.17 14.32 -15.40
CA ALA A 76 -10.41 14.35 -14.64
C ALA A 76 -11.31 13.14 -14.91
N ASP A 77 -11.46 12.75 -16.16
CA ASP A 77 -12.28 11.58 -16.55
C ASP A 77 -11.66 10.25 -16.09
N THR A 78 -10.34 10.16 -16.11
CA THR A 78 -9.61 9.01 -15.58
C THR A 78 -9.77 8.94 -14.07
N LEU A 79 -9.71 10.09 -13.37
CA LEU A 79 -9.93 10.15 -11.93
C LEU A 79 -11.35 9.71 -11.54
N ASP A 80 -12.38 10.13 -12.27
CA ASP A 80 -13.76 9.67 -12.06
C ASP A 80 -13.85 8.13 -12.13
N THR A 81 -13.20 7.54 -13.13
CA THR A 81 -13.11 6.08 -13.26
C THR A 81 -12.33 5.46 -12.08
N VAL A 82 -11.22 6.05 -11.65
CA VAL A 82 -10.43 5.57 -10.50
C VAL A 82 -11.30 5.54 -9.24
N VAL A 83 -11.99 6.64 -8.94
CA VAL A 83 -12.87 6.74 -7.76
C VAL A 83 -14.01 5.73 -7.83
N SER A 84 -14.72 5.65 -8.93
CA SER A 84 -15.85 4.73 -9.13
C SER A 84 -15.43 3.27 -8.98
N VAL A 85 -14.28 2.90 -9.53
CA VAL A 85 -13.77 1.53 -9.49
C VAL A 85 -13.20 1.19 -8.12
N LEU A 86 -12.34 2.03 -7.58
CA LEU A 86 -11.65 1.71 -6.32
C LEU A 86 -12.58 1.84 -5.12
N ALA A 87 -13.17 3.01 -4.90
CA ALA A 87 -14.00 3.27 -3.73
C ALA A 87 -15.38 2.61 -3.85
N GLY A 88 -15.98 2.64 -5.03
CA GLY A 88 -17.31 2.06 -5.26
C GLY A 88 -17.24 0.55 -5.42
N ARG A 89 -16.72 0.05 -6.54
CA ARG A 89 -16.86 -1.36 -6.91
C ARG A 89 -15.98 -2.30 -6.10
N ILE A 90 -14.66 -2.06 -6.04
CA ILE A 90 -13.71 -2.99 -5.40
C ILE A 90 -13.85 -2.92 -3.88
N ASN A 91 -13.78 -1.73 -3.31
CA ASN A 91 -13.82 -1.56 -1.86
C ASN A 91 -15.11 -2.14 -1.27
N THR A 92 -16.27 -1.77 -1.84
CA THR A 92 -17.58 -2.25 -1.36
C THR A 92 -17.69 -3.76 -1.45
N ALA A 93 -17.26 -4.38 -2.56
CA ALA A 93 -17.31 -5.84 -2.74
C ALA A 93 -16.37 -6.56 -1.77
N PHE A 94 -15.17 -6.02 -1.56
CA PHE A 94 -14.20 -6.62 -0.66
C PHE A 94 -14.60 -6.48 0.81
N VAL A 95 -15.14 -5.33 1.22
CA VAL A 95 -15.72 -5.12 2.56
C VAL A 95 -16.86 -6.11 2.81
N ALA A 96 -17.73 -6.35 1.83
CA ALA A 96 -18.78 -7.37 1.95
C ALA A 96 -18.20 -8.78 2.13
N ALA A 97 -17.15 -9.14 1.37
CA ALA A 97 -16.47 -10.43 1.51
C ALA A 97 -15.81 -10.60 2.88
N LEU A 98 -15.18 -9.55 3.42
CA LEU A 98 -14.59 -9.54 4.76
C LEU A 98 -15.65 -9.74 5.85
N ASN A 99 -16.77 -9.01 5.78
CA ASN A 99 -17.86 -9.17 6.74
C ASN A 99 -18.48 -10.55 6.66
N ALA A 100 -18.61 -11.15 5.46
CA ALA A 100 -19.05 -12.53 5.28
C ALA A 100 -18.06 -13.55 5.88
N ALA A 101 -16.77 -13.21 5.97
CA ALA A 101 -15.74 -14.01 6.64
C ALA A 101 -15.66 -13.75 8.16
N GLY A 102 -16.58 -12.97 8.75
CA GLY A 102 -16.63 -12.67 10.18
C GLY A 102 -15.73 -11.50 10.63
N VAL A 103 -15.10 -10.80 9.68
CA VAL A 103 -14.24 -9.62 9.94
C VAL A 103 -15.13 -8.37 10.00
N LYS A 104 -15.04 -7.59 11.07
CA LYS A 104 -15.75 -6.29 11.16
C LYS A 104 -15.04 -5.24 10.30
N ALA A 105 -15.28 -5.27 8.99
CA ALA A 105 -14.61 -4.40 8.05
C ALA A 105 -15.39 -3.10 7.78
N VAL A 106 -14.67 -1.98 7.62
CA VAL A 106 -15.18 -0.66 7.26
C VAL A 106 -14.44 -0.16 6.03
N GLY A 107 -15.17 0.16 4.95
CA GLY A 107 -14.62 0.71 3.71
C GLY A 107 -14.39 2.21 3.84
N LEU A 108 -13.20 2.65 3.42
CA LEU A 108 -12.74 4.03 3.45
C LEU A 108 -12.00 4.39 2.16
N THR A 109 -11.85 5.68 1.95
CA THR A 109 -10.91 6.30 1.02
C THR A 109 -9.91 7.16 1.80
N GLY A 110 -8.89 7.67 1.17
CA GLY A 110 -8.02 8.67 1.80
C GLY A 110 -8.70 10.01 2.07
N ALA A 111 -9.89 10.26 1.49
CA ALA A 111 -10.67 11.47 1.76
C ALA A 111 -11.40 11.42 3.12
N ASP A 112 -11.69 10.21 3.64
CA ASP A 112 -12.37 10.06 4.91
C ASP A 112 -11.49 10.55 6.06
N ALA A 113 -11.94 11.56 6.78
CA ALA A 113 -11.18 12.28 7.80
C ALA A 113 -9.77 12.73 7.33
N ALA A 114 -9.59 12.93 6.03
CA ALA A 114 -8.32 13.34 5.39
C ALA A 114 -7.12 12.42 5.68
N ILE A 115 -7.36 11.11 5.94
CA ILE A 115 -6.28 10.15 6.24
C ILE A 115 -5.29 9.99 5.08
N GLY A 116 -5.71 10.28 3.85
CA GLY A 116 -4.89 10.31 2.64
C GLY A 116 -4.66 11.72 2.12
N LEU A 117 -4.55 12.72 3.03
CA LEU A 117 -4.20 14.09 2.64
C LEU A 117 -2.93 14.08 1.78
N SER A 118 -2.99 14.70 0.62
CA SER A 118 -1.97 14.60 -0.41
C SER A 118 -1.75 15.94 -1.10
N THR A 119 -0.58 16.13 -1.67
CA THR A 119 -0.33 17.20 -2.65
C THR A 119 -0.34 16.61 -4.05
N ILE A 120 -0.56 17.44 -5.07
CA ILE A 120 -0.39 17.03 -6.46
C ILE A 120 1.07 16.62 -6.68
N ALA A 121 1.29 15.48 -7.32
CA ALA A 121 2.64 14.99 -7.62
C ALA A 121 3.39 16.01 -8.48
N PRO A 122 4.66 16.33 -8.17
CA PRO A 122 5.48 17.14 -9.05
C PRO A 122 5.71 16.42 -10.38
N PRO A 123 6.03 17.14 -11.46
CA PRO A 123 6.38 16.53 -12.73
C PRO A 123 7.49 15.46 -12.57
N LEU A 124 7.24 14.26 -13.10
CA LEU A 124 8.13 13.10 -13.01
C LEU A 124 9.32 13.27 -13.97
N GLN A 125 10.53 13.11 -13.47
CA GLN A 125 11.70 12.89 -14.32
C GLN A 125 11.70 11.43 -14.76
N THR A 126 11.46 11.20 -16.05
CA THR A 126 11.34 9.84 -16.59
C THR A 126 12.71 9.18 -16.75
N THR A 127 12.72 7.87 -16.80
CA THR A 127 13.92 7.07 -17.07
C THR A 127 14.56 7.38 -18.44
N SER A 128 13.80 7.96 -19.37
CA SER A 128 14.30 8.45 -20.67
C SER A 128 14.86 9.87 -20.61
N GLY A 129 14.84 10.53 -19.46
CA GLY A 129 15.33 11.92 -19.26
C GLY A 129 14.30 13.01 -19.64
N ALA A 130 13.07 12.65 -20.02
CA ALA A 130 11.99 13.61 -20.26
C ALA A 130 11.28 13.98 -18.94
N THR A 131 10.59 15.12 -18.92
CA THR A 131 9.70 15.50 -17.81
C THR A 131 8.25 15.21 -18.20
N ALA A 132 7.51 14.54 -17.35
CA ALA A 132 6.10 14.21 -17.57
C ALA A 132 5.22 14.70 -16.43
N ASP A 133 4.12 15.37 -16.77
CA ASP A 133 3.05 15.70 -15.83
C ASP A 133 2.08 14.51 -15.76
N LEU A 134 1.86 14.01 -14.55
CA LEU A 134 0.95 12.89 -14.30
C LEU A 134 -0.51 13.34 -14.11
N GLY A 135 -0.78 14.63 -14.03
CA GLY A 135 -2.10 15.20 -13.78
C GLY A 135 -2.55 15.03 -12.33
N LEU A 136 -3.77 14.54 -12.12
CA LEU A 136 -4.43 14.41 -10.81
C LEU A 136 -3.90 13.19 -10.02
N VAL A 137 -2.58 13.09 -9.91
CA VAL A 137 -1.88 12.08 -9.10
C VAL A 137 -1.42 12.70 -7.80
N GLY A 138 -1.64 12.01 -6.67
CA GLY A 138 -1.31 12.49 -5.34
C GLY A 138 -0.07 11.84 -4.75
N VAL A 139 0.64 12.64 -3.95
CA VAL A 139 1.70 12.20 -3.04
C VAL A 139 1.23 12.51 -1.62
N PRO A 140 1.12 11.52 -0.71
CA PRO A 140 0.67 11.74 0.65
C PRO A 140 1.53 12.76 1.40
N SER A 141 0.87 13.68 2.10
CA SER A 141 1.52 14.75 2.86
C SER A 141 2.00 14.24 4.22
N ALA A 142 3.20 14.64 4.63
CA ALA A 142 3.68 14.38 5.98
C ALA A 142 2.73 15.04 7.01
N GLY A 143 2.31 14.29 8.03
CA GLY A 143 1.39 14.81 9.06
C GLY A 143 -0.09 14.70 8.72
N ALA A 144 -0.49 13.98 7.66
CA ALA A 144 -1.89 13.64 7.42
C ALA A 144 -2.51 13.00 8.68
N PRO A 145 -3.78 13.31 9.01
CA PRO A 145 -4.45 12.75 10.19
C PRO A 145 -4.53 11.22 10.13
N SER A 146 -4.26 10.54 11.22
CA SER A 146 -4.36 9.07 11.31
C SER A 146 -5.30 8.59 12.42
N GLN A 147 -5.91 9.52 13.17
CA GLN A 147 -6.72 9.22 14.35
C GLN A 147 -7.88 8.28 14.02
N LEU A 148 -8.58 8.49 12.89
CA LEU A 148 -9.68 7.61 12.46
C LEU A 148 -9.24 6.15 12.36
N LEU A 149 -8.07 5.88 11.75
CA LEU A 149 -7.57 4.51 11.63
C LEU A 149 -7.23 3.92 12.98
N SER A 150 -6.58 4.68 13.86
CA SER A 150 -6.23 4.24 15.22
C SER A 150 -7.47 3.93 16.06
N ASP A 151 -8.52 4.74 15.95
CA ASP A 151 -9.78 4.53 16.65
C ASP A 151 -10.50 3.28 16.15
N LEU A 152 -10.61 3.08 14.84
CA LEU A 152 -11.20 1.89 14.25
C LEU A 152 -10.45 0.62 14.65
N LEU A 153 -9.13 0.62 14.58
CA LEU A 153 -8.28 -0.50 15.02
C LEU A 153 -8.48 -0.79 16.50
N GLY A 154 -8.52 0.25 17.35
CA GLY A 154 -8.76 0.13 18.79
C GLY A 154 -10.14 -0.41 19.16
N LEU A 155 -11.14 -0.21 18.29
CA LEU A 155 -12.49 -0.75 18.41
C LEU A 155 -12.65 -2.16 17.80
N GLY A 156 -11.58 -2.73 17.24
CA GLY A 156 -11.56 -4.05 16.64
C GLY A 156 -12.14 -4.12 15.23
N TYR A 157 -12.28 -2.98 14.54
CA TYR A 157 -12.60 -2.93 13.13
C TYR A 157 -11.36 -3.11 12.26
N VAL A 158 -11.56 -3.57 11.04
CA VAL A 158 -10.56 -3.60 9.97
C VAL A 158 -10.89 -2.49 8.96
N PRO A 159 -10.20 -1.34 9.00
CA PRO A 159 -10.34 -0.32 7.98
C PRO A 159 -9.75 -0.81 6.65
N VAL A 160 -10.51 -0.66 5.57
CA VAL A 160 -10.15 -1.03 4.20
C VAL A 160 -10.11 0.24 3.35
N VAL A 161 -8.91 0.73 3.07
CA VAL A 161 -8.70 2.01 2.41
C VAL A 161 -8.42 1.81 0.92
N SER A 162 -9.26 2.37 0.07
CA SER A 162 -8.96 2.48 -1.37
C SER A 162 -7.97 3.62 -1.62
N SER A 163 -7.08 3.45 -2.62
CA SER A 163 -5.98 4.39 -2.88
C SER A 163 -6.42 5.67 -3.63
N VAL A 164 -7.38 6.37 -3.03
CA VAL A 164 -7.85 7.70 -3.42
C VAL A 164 -7.47 8.66 -2.30
N GLY A 165 -6.71 9.70 -2.60
CA GLY A 165 -6.37 10.78 -1.66
C GLY A 165 -7.15 12.06 -1.94
N MET A 166 -6.84 13.12 -1.19
CA MET A 166 -7.42 14.44 -1.39
C MET A 166 -6.40 15.54 -1.08
N THR A 167 -6.58 16.69 -1.68
CA THR A 167 -5.88 17.93 -1.35
C THR A 167 -6.53 18.66 -0.16
N GLU A 168 -5.89 19.67 0.40
CA GLU A 168 -6.43 20.49 1.50
C GLU A 168 -7.75 21.21 1.10
N ASP A 169 -7.89 21.58 -0.16
CA ASP A 169 -9.10 22.21 -0.71
C ASP A 169 -10.18 21.21 -1.15
N GLY A 170 -9.98 19.90 -0.91
CA GLY A 170 -10.96 18.85 -1.12
C GLY A 170 -10.95 18.22 -2.52
N ALA A 171 -10.01 18.56 -3.40
CA ALA A 171 -9.89 17.89 -4.70
C ALA A 171 -9.38 16.46 -4.53
N LEU A 172 -10.02 15.48 -5.20
CA LEU A 172 -9.61 14.09 -5.15
C LEU A 172 -8.37 13.84 -6.01
N LEU A 173 -7.55 12.88 -5.58
CA LEU A 173 -6.33 12.49 -6.26
C LEU A 173 -6.21 10.96 -6.35
N ASN A 174 -5.68 10.49 -7.47
CA ASN A 174 -5.27 9.09 -7.63
C ASN A 174 -3.92 8.90 -6.93
N VAL A 175 -3.86 8.08 -5.90
CA VAL A 175 -2.63 7.81 -5.15
C VAL A 175 -2.14 6.37 -5.44
N ASN A 176 -0.83 6.20 -5.60
CA ASN A 176 -0.26 4.86 -5.71
C ASN A 176 -0.52 4.08 -4.40
N ALA A 177 -1.09 2.88 -4.51
CA ALA A 177 -1.51 2.10 -3.34
C ALA A 177 -0.33 1.63 -2.46
N ASP A 178 0.85 1.39 -3.02
CA ASP A 178 2.05 1.04 -2.25
C ASP A 178 2.53 2.24 -1.43
N VAL A 179 2.53 3.43 -2.06
CA VAL A 179 2.91 4.71 -1.41
C VAL A 179 1.92 5.08 -0.30
N LEU A 180 0.61 4.98 -0.56
CA LEU A 180 -0.40 5.24 0.46
C LEU A 180 -0.27 4.26 1.63
N ALA A 181 -0.02 2.97 1.36
CA ALA A 181 0.16 1.96 2.39
C ALA A 181 1.37 2.25 3.28
N ALA A 182 2.51 2.62 2.70
CA ALA A 182 3.70 3.01 3.46
C ALA A 182 3.43 4.24 4.33
N HIS A 183 2.77 5.26 3.75
CA HIS A 183 2.38 6.45 4.48
C HIS A 183 1.47 6.13 5.68
N LEU A 184 0.40 5.38 5.48
CA LEU A 184 -0.54 5.01 6.55
C LEU A 184 0.10 4.10 7.60
N ALA A 185 1.00 3.17 7.20
CA ALA A 185 1.75 2.34 8.15
C ALA A 185 2.57 3.19 9.12
N ARG A 186 3.26 4.21 8.60
CA ARG A 186 4.00 5.19 9.43
C ARG A 186 3.08 6.00 10.31
N ALA A 187 1.99 6.52 9.74
CA ALA A 187 1.06 7.42 10.43
C ALA A 187 0.39 6.76 11.64
N ILE A 188 0.06 5.45 11.56
CA ILE A 188 -0.52 4.70 12.69
C ILE A 188 0.54 4.03 13.58
N GLY A 189 1.83 4.16 13.26
CA GLY A 189 2.91 3.49 13.99
C GLY A 189 2.81 1.96 13.87
N ALA A 190 2.47 1.44 12.69
CA ALA A 190 2.35 0.00 12.47
C ALA A 190 3.67 -0.71 12.77
N ALA A 191 3.60 -1.87 13.42
CA ALA A 191 4.78 -2.72 13.64
C ALA A 191 5.20 -3.42 12.35
N ARG A 192 4.24 -3.66 11.44
CA ARG A 192 4.45 -4.45 10.22
C ARG A 192 3.77 -3.82 9.01
N LEU A 193 4.47 -3.84 7.86
CA LEU A 193 3.90 -3.56 6.53
C LEU A 193 4.08 -4.80 5.64
N ILE A 194 2.98 -5.36 5.12
CA ILE A 194 3.00 -6.46 4.17
C ILE A 194 2.47 -5.95 2.82
N ILE A 195 3.28 -5.99 1.78
CA ILE A 195 2.87 -5.69 0.41
C ILE A 195 2.62 -7.02 -0.31
N ALA A 196 1.36 -7.39 -0.45
CA ALA A 196 0.94 -8.62 -1.10
C ALA A 196 0.54 -8.36 -2.57
N GLY A 197 1.07 -9.18 -3.46
CA GLY A 197 0.79 -9.15 -4.90
C GLY A 197 0.97 -10.53 -5.53
N LYS A 198 1.15 -10.60 -6.85
CA LYS A 198 1.39 -11.86 -7.57
C LYS A 198 2.86 -12.30 -7.60
N THR A 199 3.77 -11.43 -7.20
CA THR A 199 5.20 -11.74 -7.22
C THR A 199 5.63 -12.33 -5.88
N ALA A 200 6.45 -13.38 -5.94
CA ALA A 200 6.99 -14.04 -4.75
C ALA A 200 8.15 -13.24 -4.10
N GLY A 201 8.07 -11.91 -4.12
CA GLY A 201 9.09 -11.03 -3.57
C GLY A 201 9.90 -10.29 -4.64
N VAL A 202 11.08 -9.83 -4.28
CA VAL A 202 12.04 -9.15 -5.16
C VAL A 202 12.95 -10.19 -5.80
N PHE A 203 13.14 -10.11 -7.11
CA PHE A 203 14.04 -11.02 -7.84
C PHE A 203 15.43 -10.39 -8.01
N ASP A 204 16.47 -11.21 -7.88
CA ASP A 204 17.84 -10.85 -8.25
C ASP A 204 18.04 -10.87 -9.78
N ALA A 205 19.28 -10.63 -10.23
CA ALA A 205 19.63 -10.63 -11.65
C ALA A 205 19.46 -12.01 -12.32
N ASP A 206 19.50 -13.10 -11.53
CA ASP A 206 19.30 -14.47 -12.00
C ASP A 206 17.83 -14.90 -11.96
N GLY A 207 16.91 -14.02 -11.56
CA GLY A 207 15.47 -14.30 -11.45
C GLY A 207 15.09 -15.12 -10.21
N ARG A 208 15.96 -15.21 -9.21
CA ARG A 208 15.67 -15.88 -7.94
C ARG A 208 15.12 -14.88 -6.93
N THR A 209 14.19 -15.33 -6.09
CA THR A 209 13.66 -14.47 -5.02
C THR A 209 14.74 -14.20 -3.96
N CYS A 210 15.00 -12.92 -3.71
CA CYS A 210 15.79 -12.48 -2.58
C CYS A 210 15.00 -12.70 -1.28
N GLY A 211 15.36 -13.65 -0.45
CA GLY A 211 14.63 -13.91 0.81
C GLY A 211 14.75 -12.76 1.82
N ARG A 212 15.87 -12.01 1.77
CA ARG A 212 16.14 -10.82 2.60
C ARG A 212 16.85 -9.75 1.79
N LEU A 213 16.51 -8.51 2.07
CA LEU A 213 17.20 -7.32 1.54
C LEU A 213 17.38 -6.32 2.68
N ASP A 214 18.54 -5.70 2.76
CA ASP A 214 18.72 -4.47 3.54
C ASP A 214 18.44 -3.23 2.69
N GLU A 215 18.45 -2.08 3.34
CA GLU A 215 18.17 -0.80 2.69
C GLU A 215 19.18 -0.49 1.57
N GLU A 216 20.47 -0.78 1.77
CA GLU A 216 21.53 -0.51 0.81
C GLU A 216 21.36 -1.37 -0.45
N ALA A 217 21.15 -2.69 -0.27
CA ALA A 217 20.91 -3.61 -1.37
C ALA A 217 19.62 -3.23 -2.15
N ALA A 218 18.54 -2.84 -1.46
CA ALA A 218 17.31 -2.40 -2.11
C ALA A 218 17.53 -1.14 -2.97
N ARG A 219 18.26 -0.14 -2.45
CA ARG A 219 18.63 1.08 -3.20
C ARG A 219 19.54 0.77 -4.38
N ALA A 220 20.53 -0.12 -4.19
CA ALA A 220 21.42 -0.56 -5.26
C ALA A 220 20.67 -1.26 -6.39
N MET A 221 19.69 -2.11 -6.10
CA MET A 221 18.86 -2.78 -7.10
C MET A 221 18.02 -1.81 -7.92
N VAL A 222 17.50 -0.73 -7.31
CA VAL A 222 16.79 0.33 -8.02
C VAL A 222 17.77 1.10 -8.91
N ALA A 223 18.92 1.52 -8.37
CA ALA A 223 19.91 2.29 -9.11
C ALA A 223 20.51 1.52 -10.30
N ALA A 224 20.74 0.21 -10.14
CA ALA A 224 21.26 -0.67 -11.19
C ALA A 224 20.19 -1.07 -12.25
N GLY A 225 18.91 -0.71 -12.06
CA GLY A 225 17.81 -1.11 -12.94
C GLY A 225 17.47 -2.60 -12.88
N THR A 226 17.93 -3.32 -11.86
CA THR A 226 17.55 -4.72 -11.61
C THR A 226 16.08 -4.78 -11.18
N ALA A 227 15.66 -3.87 -10.30
CA ALA A 227 14.24 -3.66 -10.03
C ALA A 227 13.63 -2.82 -11.15
N ARG A 228 12.49 -3.25 -11.71
CA ARG A 228 11.82 -2.59 -12.83
C ARG A 228 10.34 -2.38 -12.55
N ASP A 229 9.74 -1.46 -13.28
CA ASP A 229 8.29 -1.19 -13.28
C ASP A 229 7.71 -1.05 -11.87
N GLY A 230 6.62 -1.75 -11.58
CA GLY A 230 5.96 -1.71 -10.28
C GLY A 230 6.81 -2.18 -9.09
N MET A 231 7.95 -2.84 -9.30
CA MET A 231 8.86 -3.24 -8.21
C MET A 231 9.64 -2.04 -7.68
N VAL A 232 10.00 -1.06 -8.52
CA VAL A 232 10.62 0.20 -8.10
C VAL A 232 9.72 0.93 -7.12
N ALA A 233 8.43 1.07 -7.45
CA ALA A 233 7.46 1.72 -6.57
C ALA A 233 7.30 0.96 -5.24
N LYS A 234 7.28 -0.39 -5.28
CA LYS A 234 7.18 -1.22 -4.06
C LYS A 234 8.40 -1.08 -3.16
N LEU A 235 9.60 -1.15 -3.73
CA LEU A 235 10.83 -0.96 -2.96
C LEU A 235 10.92 0.44 -2.37
N GLY A 236 10.55 1.48 -3.13
CA GLY A 236 10.47 2.86 -2.63
C GLY A 236 9.53 2.96 -1.43
N ALA A 237 8.31 2.42 -1.53
CA ALA A 237 7.35 2.39 -0.44
C ALA A 237 7.87 1.62 0.79
N CYS A 238 8.53 0.48 0.58
CA CYS A 238 9.14 -0.28 1.68
C CYS A 238 10.21 0.54 2.40
N LEU A 239 11.10 1.19 1.65
CA LEU A 239 12.18 2.03 2.20
C LEU A 239 11.61 3.22 2.98
N GLU A 240 10.56 3.86 2.48
CA GLU A 240 9.86 4.93 3.20
C GLU A 240 9.21 4.44 4.50
N ALA A 241 8.57 3.27 4.49
CA ALA A 241 7.99 2.69 5.69
C ALA A 241 9.06 2.40 6.75
N MET A 242 10.20 1.81 6.35
CA MET A 242 11.34 1.54 7.23
C MET A 242 11.91 2.83 7.82
N ALA A 243 12.14 3.86 7.00
CA ALA A 243 12.60 5.17 7.46
C ALA A 243 11.63 5.81 8.46
N GLY A 244 10.34 5.50 8.36
CA GLY A 244 9.28 5.92 9.28
C GLY A 244 9.14 5.04 10.53
N GLY A 245 10.00 4.04 10.73
CA GLY A 245 10.07 3.22 11.94
C GLY A 245 9.22 1.94 11.89
N VAL A 246 8.74 1.50 10.72
CA VAL A 246 8.14 0.17 10.56
C VAL A 246 9.23 -0.88 10.55
N GLU A 247 9.19 -1.83 11.48
CA GLU A 247 10.30 -2.75 11.74
C GLU A 247 10.29 -4.01 10.86
N ASP A 248 9.09 -4.52 10.53
CA ASP A 248 8.89 -5.71 9.70
C ASP A 248 8.20 -5.30 8.40
N VAL A 249 8.96 -5.24 7.31
CA VAL A 249 8.46 -4.85 5.99
C VAL A 249 8.67 -6.01 5.02
N ARG A 250 7.60 -6.46 4.36
CA ARG A 250 7.63 -7.64 3.49
C ARG A 250 6.95 -7.38 2.15
N ILE A 251 7.50 -7.97 1.09
CA ILE A 251 6.84 -8.14 -0.21
C ILE A 251 6.59 -9.62 -0.40
N VAL A 252 5.33 -10.04 -0.57
CA VAL A 252 4.94 -11.45 -0.57
C VAL A 252 4.02 -11.83 -1.73
N ASP A 253 3.99 -13.12 -2.08
CA ASP A 253 2.96 -13.69 -2.93
C ASP A 253 1.65 -13.79 -2.12
N GLY A 254 0.68 -12.98 -2.46
CA GLY A 254 -0.60 -12.91 -1.75
C GLY A 254 -1.69 -13.85 -2.26
N ARG A 255 -1.42 -14.67 -3.30
CA ARG A 255 -2.44 -15.47 -3.99
C ARG A 255 -3.09 -16.53 -3.11
N ALA A 256 -2.35 -17.08 -2.15
CA ALA A 256 -2.87 -18.09 -1.22
C ALA A 256 -3.61 -17.51 -0.01
N GLY A 257 -3.52 -16.20 0.25
CA GLY A 257 -4.07 -15.57 1.44
C GLY A 257 -3.29 -15.83 2.73
N GLU A 258 -2.14 -16.48 2.67
CA GLU A 258 -1.29 -16.83 3.83
C GLU A 258 -0.22 -15.76 4.07
N TYR A 259 -0.63 -14.52 4.35
CA TYR A 259 0.23 -13.33 4.32
C TYR A 259 1.43 -13.37 5.28
N GLU A 260 1.32 -14.02 6.44
CA GLU A 260 2.42 -14.12 7.42
C GLU A 260 3.49 -15.13 7.00
N GLN A 261 3.09 -16.20 6.32
CA GLN A 261 3.95 -17.34 5.95
C GLN A 261 4.26 -17.38 4.46
N ALA A 262 3.66 -16.47 3.67
CA ALA A 262 3.86 -16.43 2.23
C ALA A 262 5.35 -16.29 1.88
N PRO A 263 5.82 -16.99 0.85
CA PRO A 263 7.16 -16.78 0.33
C PRO A 263 7.30 -15.34 -0.17
N GLY A 264 8.45 -14.74 0.08
CA GLY A 264 8.67 -13.34 -0.26
C GLY A 264 10.02 -12.81 0.15
N THR A 265 10.13 -11.49 0.13
CA THR A 265 11.32 -10.75 0.54
C THR A 265 11.03 -10.00 1.84
N LEU A 266 11.85 -10.24 2.86
CA LEU A 266 11.87 -9.46 4.08
C LEU A 266 12.89 -8.32 3.93
N LEU A 267 12.43 -7.07 4.11
CA LEU A 267 13.28 -5.90 4.17
C LEU A 267 13.54 -5.53 5.63
N ARG A 268 14.79 -5.19 5.95
CA ARG A 268 15.20 -4.72 7.28
C ARG A 268 16.18 -3.58 7.16
N SER A 269 16.15 -2.66 8.13
CA SER A 269 17.24 -1.69 8.28
C SER A 269 18.55 -2.43 8.51
N GLY A 270 19.60 -2.07 7.78
CA GLY A 270 20.94 -2.61 8.00
C GLY A 270 21.30 -2.40 9.47
N SER A 271 21.72 -3.43 10.18
CA SER A 271 22.10 -3.37 11.57
C SER A 271 23.45 -2.62 11.71
N ALA A 272 23.39 -1.31 11.90
CA ALA A 272 24.47 -0.61 12.56
C ALA A 272 24.35 -0.86 14.07
N ARG A 273 24.71 -2.05 14.52
CA ARG A 273 25.16 -2.36 15.88
C ARG A 273 25.64 -3.82 15.94
N ALA A 274 26.82 -4.07 15.39
CA ALA A 274 27.68 -5.05 16.02
C ALA A 274 28.04 -4.47 17.38
N THR A 275 27.38 -4.93 18.43
CA THR A 275 27.83 -4.72 19.81
C THR A 275 29.26 -5.25 19.91
N ALA A 276 30.20 -4.33 20.02
CA ALA A 276 31.49 -4.63 20.63
C ALA A 276 31.23 -5.07 22.07
N ALA A 277 31.25 -6.35 22.28
CA ALA A 277 31.38 -6.97 23.59
C ALA A 277 32.17 -8.25 23.41
N GLU A 278 33.48 -8.08 23.50
CA GLU A 278 34.41 -9.11 23.99
C GLU A 278 35.77 -8.43 24.14
N HIS A 279 36.05 -7.99 25.36
CA HIS A 279 37.37 -8.16 25.98
C HIS A 279 37.20 -8.06 27.48
#